data_fcf38dd5aadbfcd7f3af167bc862cee1
#
_entry.id   fcf38dd5aadbfcd7f3af167bc862cee1
#
_cell.length_a   1.000
_cell.length_b   1.000
_cell.length_c   1.000
_cell.angle_alpha   90.00
_cell.angle_beta   90.00
_cell.angle_gamma   90.00
#
_symmetry.space_group_name_H-M   'P 1'
#
loop_
_entity.id
_entity.type
_entity.pdbx_description
1 polymer ?
#
loop_
_entity_poly.entity_id
_entity_poly.type
_entity_poly.pdbx_seq_one_letter_code
_entity_poly.pdbx_strand_id
1 'polypeptide(L)'
;MIALPLQGQALKNGNSAFVDKNWNAYPDQWDILLNHTKKLSVEDIEKYMAKWQTELAEKAGVPVSLNDRSRPKPWKKKDGFVKSDVVGKMHIVLGDGIYVDTLNLMPRLQNQVRSMAAFDNPVFYKNKRLGYSNYYNFSAVYMGKDTEGYICIPRGLYDNLIASCNEAGIEYEVTDHREKGRPIRVSFKGDLKTQQDLAAQRLLAFDCGILSAATAFGKTVVCSYLIAQRKVNTLILLHSKDLLEQWVEELNKFLDIDEEPPIYKTKGGREKRRNSAVGILHGSKNTLTGLIDVAMVGSIYSKGKFNELINSYGMVLMDECHHCGSNTSVEVMKKVNARYVYGVSATPKRGDELEKIIYMLIGPVRHSYTAKERAAQQGIGHYVYPRYTRVVDTEESKGDINGAYSLINSNAARNDMILDDTRKCVKEGRTPVILTKYKEQAKYLYDHLQKDADYVFILYGDNSDKENLDVRRRLKE
;
A
#
# COMPACT_ATOMS: atom_id res chain seq x y z
N MET A 1 -24.50 16.68 -3.51
CA MET A 1 -24.36 15.39 -4.25
C MET A 1 -25.63 15.22 -5.06
N ILE A 2 -25.54 15.19 -6.37
CA ILE A 2 -26.72 14.98 -7.24
C ILE A 2 -26.88 13.45 -7.36
N ALA A 3 -28.04 12.91 -6.96
CA ALA A 3 -28.34 11.52 -7.17
C ALA A 3 -28.47 11.25 -8.69
N LEU A 4 -27.87 10.16 -9.18
CA LEU A 4 -28.03 9.75 -10.55
C LEU A 4 -29.49 9.33 -10.81
N PRO A 5 -30.05 9.63 -11.99
CA PRO A 5 -31.38 9.17 -12.36
C PRO A 5 -31.50 7.65 -12.16
N LEU A 6 -32.62 7.20 -11.65
CA LEU A 6 -32.96 5.78 -11.44
C LEU A 6 -32.04 5.03 -10.49
N GLN A 7 -31.33 5.72 -9.61
CA GLN A 7 -30.52 5.07 -8.58
C GLN A 7 -31.42 4.30 -7.60
N GLY A 8 -31.23 2.98 -7.48
CA GLY A 8 -32.16 2.04 -6.86
C GLY A 8 -32.75 2.43 -5.51
N GLN A 9 -31.93 2.84 -4.53
CA GLN A 9 -32.46 3.25 -3.21
C GLN A 9 -33.14 4.62 -3.25
N ALA A 10 -32.63 5.56 -4.03
CA ALA A 10 -33.22 6.89 -4.18
C ALA A 10 -34.58 6.80 -4.91
N LEU A 11 -34.67 5.92 -5.92
CA LEU A 11 -35.92 5.67 -6.65
C LEU A 11 -37.01 5.04 -5.76
N LYS A 12 -36.65 4.10 -4.89
CA LYS A 12 -37.59 3.50 -3.91
C LYS A 12 -38.17 4.52 -2.93
N ASN A 13 -37.43 5.57 -2.64
CA ASN A 13 -37.85 6.66 -1.75
C ASN A 13 -38.53 7.80 -2.52
N GLY A 14 -38.94 7.60 -3.77
CA GLY A 14 -39.58 8.62 -4.60
C GLY A 14 -38.63 9.70 -5.12
N ASN A 15 -37.32 9.54 -4.90
CA ASN A 15 -36.30 10.47 -5.37
C ASN A 15 -35.62 9.92 -6.64
N SER A 16 -35.03 10.82 -7.46
CA SER A 16 -34.37 10.51 -8.72
C SER A 16 -35.22 9.88 -9.82
N ALA A 17 -36.54 10.05 -9.78
CA ALA A 17 -37.43 9.70 -10.88
C ALA A 17 -37.54 10.87 -11.88
N PHE A 18 -37.79 10.54 -13.16
CA PHE A 18 -38.20 11.52 -14.17
C PHE A 18 -39.69 11.85 -13.96
N VAL A 19 -40.00 13.14 -13.94
CA VAL A 19 -41.32 13.65 -13.67
C VAL A 19 -41.81 14.56 -14.81
N ASP A 20 -43.12 14.67 -14.99
CA ASP A 20 -43.74 15.59 -15.93
C ASP A 20 -43.78 17.02 -15.39
N LYS A 21 -44.40 17.95 -16.13
CA LYS A 21 -44.53 19.36 -15.74
C LYS A 21 -45.36 19.58 -14.44
N ASN A 22 -46.12 18.58 -14.05
CA ASN A 22 -46.96 18.60 -12.84
C ASN A 22 -46.32 17.80 -11.68
N TRP A 23 -45.06 17.40 -11.81
CA TRP A 23 -44.29 16.61 -10.85
C TRP A 23 -44.78 15.19 -10.67
N ASN A 24 -45.55 14.64 -11.62
CA ASN A 24 -45.93 13.21 -11.62
C ASN A 24 -44.83 12.38 -12.26
N ALA A 25 -44.45 11.26 -11.62
CA ALA A 25 -43.48 10.35 -12.16
C ALA A 25 -43.97 9.67 -13.45
N TYR A 26 -43.16 9.61 -14.46
CA TYR A 26 -43.48 8.88 -15.69
C TYR A 26 -43.62 7.38 -15.40
N PRO A 27 -44.61 6.70 -16.01
CA PRO A 27 -44.85 5.27 -15.77
C PRO A 27 -43.63 4.39 -16.16
N ASP A 28 -43.02 4.68 -17.29
CA ASP A 28 -41.78 4.01 -17.75
C ASP A 28 -40.59 4.96 -17.65
N GLN A 29 -39.85 4.79 -16.58
CA GLN A 29 -38.66 5.60 -16.30
C GLN A 29 -37.48 5.28 -17.23
N TRP A 30 -37.41 4.03 -17.70
CA TRP A 30 -36.33 3.60 -18.58
C TRP A 30 -36.53 4.08 -20.00
N ASP A 31 -37.78 4.10 -20.47
CA ASP A 31 -38.09 4.68 -21.78
C ASP A 31 -37.73 6.17 -21.84
N ILE A 32 -38.06 6.92 -20.79
CA ILE A 32 -37.66 8.33 -20.67
C ILE A 32 -36.15 8.49 -20.72
N LEU A 33 -35.39 7.69 -19.95
CA LEU A 33 -33.92 7.77 -19.91
C LEU A 33 -33.28 7.44 -21.26
N LEU A 34 -33.77 6.41 -21.93
CA LEU A 34 -33.11 5.88 -23.13
C LEU A 34 -33.51 6.63 -24.41
N ASN A 35 -34.80 7.00 -24.51
CA ASN A 35 -35.38 7.49 -25.76
C ASN A 35 -35.77 8.96 -25.76
N HIS A 36 -36.03 9.53 -24.58
CA HIS A 36 -36.55 10.91 -24.47
C HIS A 36 -35.58 11.90 -23.79
N THR A 37 -34.51 11.43 -23.14
CA THR A 37 -33.49 12.35 -22.59
C THR A 37 -32.48 12.76 -23.66
N LYS A 38 -32.24 14.07 -23.77
CA LYS A 38 -31.19 14.58 -24.66
C LYS A 38 -29.81 14.30 -24.07
N LYS A 39 -29.00 13.57 -24.81
CA LYS A 39 -27.57 13.42 -24.46
C LYS A 39 -26.85 14.72 -24.83
N LEU A 40 -26.17 15.31 -23.83
CA LEU A 40 -25.36 16.49 -24.04
C LEU A 40 -23.92 16.07 -24.38
N SER A 41 -23.34 16.75 -25.38
CA SER A 41 -21.91 16.66 -25.65
C SER A 41 -21.12 17.47 -24.60
N VAL A 42 -19.81 17.25 -24.52
CA VAL A 42 -18.93 18.06 -23.66
C VAL A 42 -19.04 19.55 -24.04
N GLU A 43 -19.10 19.84 -25.34
CA GLU A 43 -19.26 21.19 -25.88
C GLU A 43 -20.61 21.83 -25.48
N ASP A 44 -21.70 21.05 -25.46
CA ASP A 44 -23.00 21.52 -24.98
C ASP A 44 -22.93 21.87 -23.48
N ILE A 45 -22.28 21.04 -22.68
CA ILE A 45 -22.10 21.29 -21.24
C ILE A 45 -21.29 22.56 -21.00
N GLU A 46 -20.19 22.75 -21.71
CA GLU A 46 -19.36 23.96 -21.61
C GLU A 46 -20.16 25.23 -21.99
N LYS A 47 -20.97 25.13 -23.05
CA LYS A 47 -21.82 26.22 -23.51
C LYS A 47 -22.91 26.59 -22.50
N TYR A 48 -23.56 25.57 -21.90
CA TYR A 48 -24.53 25.78 -20.85
C TYR A 48 -23.89 26.36 -19.55
N MET A 49 -22.73 25.88 -19.20
CA MET A 49 -21.99 26.42 -18.04
C MET A 49 -21.60 27.88 -18.25
N ALA A 50 -21.11 28.24 -19.43
CA ALA A 50 -20.79 29.64 -19.78
C ALA A 50 -22.02 30.52 -19.72
N LYS A 51 -23.14 30.09 -20.28
CA LYS A 51 -24.41 30.81 -20.24
C LYS A 51 -24.90 31.02 -18.79
N TRP A 52 -24.89 29.97 -18.00
CA TRP A 52 -25.33 30.00 -16.60
C TRP A 52 -24.47 30.90 -15.73
N GLN A 53 -23.17 30.93 -15.98
CA GLN A 53 -22.24 31.82 -15.31
C GLN A 53 -22.47 33.31 -15.66
N THR A 54 -22.84 33.56 -16.93
CA THR A 54 -23.21 34.92 -17.38
C THR A 54 -24.51 35.39 -16.71
N GLU A 55 -25.54 34.56 -16.68
CA GLU A 55 -26.83 34.86 -16.04
C GLU A 55 -26.70 35.08 -14.51
N LEU A 56 -25.82 34.32 -13.84
CA LEU A 56 -25.51 34.51 -12.41
C LEU A 56 -24.76 35.84 -12.17
N ALA A 57 -23.84 36.19 -13.05
CA ALA A 57 -23.10 37.43 -12.98
C ALA A 57 -24.00 38.66 -13.17
N GLU A 58 -24.93 38.62 -14.14
CA GLU A 58 -25.93 39.66 -14.38
C GLU A 58 -26.89 39.85 -13.19
N LYS A 59 -27.36 38.75 -12.59
CA LYS A 59 -28.21 38.79 -11.39
C LYS A 59 -27.51 39.30 -10.15
N ALA A 60 -26.19 39.10 -10.05
CA ALA A 60 -25.38 39.56 -8.91
C ALA A 60 -24.85 40.98 -9.06
N GLY A 61 -25.02 41.63 -10.21
CA GLY A 61 -24.53 43.00 -10.47
C GLY A 61 -22.99 43.12 -10.47
N VAL A 62 -22.27 41.99 -10.63
CA VAL A 62 -20.82 41.96 -10.61
C VAL A 62 -20.30 41.53 -11.99
N PRO A 63 -19.43 42.35 -12.65
CA PRO A 63 -18.82 41.94 -13.90
C PRO A 63 -17.84 40.78 -13.61
N VAL A 64 -18.23 39.58 -13.92
CA VAL A 64 -17.37 38.38 -13.78
C VAL A 64 -16.72 38.13 -15.13
N SER A 65 -15.47 38.55 -15.27
CA SER A 65 -14.60 38.05 -16.33
C SER A 65 -14.17 36.62 -15.96
N LEU A 66 -14.75 35.61 -16.66
CA LEU A 66 -14.52 34.17 -16.44
C LEU A 66 -13.10 33.73 -16.77
N ASN A 67 -12.31 34.55 -17.45
CA ASN A 67 -10.96 34.21 -17.89
C ASN A 67 -9.86 34.77 -17.00
N ASP A 68 -10.19 35.45 -15.90
CA ASP A 68 -9.17 36.03 -15.02
C ASP A 68 -8.75 35.07 -13.89
N ARG A 69 -8.26 33.88 -14.29
CA ARG A 69 -7.55 32.96 -13.37
C ARG A 69 -6.20 33.52 -12.90
N SER A 70 -5.73 34.62 -13.54
CA SER A 70 -4.41 35.21 -13.30
C SER A 70 -4.37 36.25 -12.20
N ARG A 71 -5.52 36.83 -11.78
CA ARG A 71 -5.53 37.80 -10.69
C ARG A 71 -5.31 37.15 -9.35
N PRO A 72 -4.31 37.62 -8.56
CA PRO A 72 -4.15 37.16 -7.19
C PRO A 72 -5.42 37.51 -6.41
N LYS A 73 -6.04 36.47 -5.83
CA LYS A 73 -7.23 36.63 -4.98
C LYS A 73 -6.76 36.87 -3.56
N PRO A 74 -6.80 38.13 -3.05
CA PRO A 74 -6.23 38.50 -1.75
C PRO A 74 -6.81 37.73 -0.58
N TRP A 75 -8.06 37.19 -0.73
CA TRP A 75 -8.74 36.35 0.24
C TRP A 75 -8.41 34.86 0.13
N LYS A 76 -7.74 34.42 -0.95
CA LYS A 76 -7.16 33.07 -0.97
C LYS A 76 -5.90 33.11 -0.13
N LYS A 77 -5.88 32.33 0.94
CA LYS A 77 -4.63 32.04 1.65
C LYS A 77 -3.61 31.56 0.61
N LYS A 78 -2.42 32.17 0.61
CA LYS A 78 -1.32 31.65 -0.20
C LYS A 78 -1.07 30.21 0.26
N ASP A 79 -1.40 29.26 -0.60
CA ASP A 79 -1.03 27.88 -0.35
C ASP A 79 0.49 27.77 -0.55
N GLY A 80 1.19 27.09 0.36
CA GLY A 80 2.64 26.90 0.29
C GLY A 80 3.44 27.72 1.30
N PHE A 81 4.72 27.39 1.41
CA PHE A 81 5.66 28.08 2.28
C PHE A 81 5.96 29.49 1.78
N VAL A 82 6.27 30.41 2.67
CA VAL A 82 6.67 31.79 2.35
C VAL A 82 7.88 32.14 3.19
N LYS A 83 8.91 32.73 2.57
CA LYS A 83 10.17 33.10 3.22
C LYS A 83 9.95 34.00 4.46
N SER A 84 8.99 34.91 4.42
CA SER A 84 8.69 35.81 5.54
C SER A 84 8.13 35.10 6.79
N ASP A 85 7.74 33.83 6.70
CA ASP A 85 7.23 33.06 7.84
C ASP A 85 8.36 32.42 8.67
N VAL A 86 9.63 32.62 8.29
CA VAL A 86 10.81 32.15 9.02
C VAL A 86 11.71 33.33 9.39
N VAL A 87 12.11 33.37 10.67
CA VAL A 87 13.11 34.34 11.14
C VAL A 87 14.47 33.65 11.13
N GLY A 88 15.31 34.01 10.15
CA GLY A 88 16.61 33.35 9.95
C GLY A 88 16.50 32.03 9.18
N LYS A 89 17.00 30.92 9.75
CA LYS A 89 17.02 29.59 9.14
C LYS A 89 16.01 28.69 9.81
N MET A 90 15.45 27.77 9.04
CA MET A 90 14.64 26.66 9.57
C MET A 90 15.58 25.55 10.05
N HIS A 91 15.49 25.16 11.31
CA HIS A 91 16.26 24.06 11.88
C HIS A 91 15.48 22.76 11.77
N ILE A 92 16.08 21.75 11.14
CA ILE A 92 15.50 20.44 10.86
C ILE A 92 16.40 19.38 11.50
N VAL A 93 15.83 18.52 12.32
CA VAL A 93 16.56 17.39 12.92
C VAL A 93 15.96 16.09 12.42
N LEU A 94 16.81 15.21 11.90
CA LEU A 94 16.42 13.89 11.42
C LEU A 94 16.62 12.85 12.54
N GLY A 95 15.59 12.07 12.79
CA GLY A 95 15.56 11.00 13.78
C GLY A 95 14.60 9.89 13.36
N ASP A 96 13.77 9.42 14.28
CA ASP A 96 12.65 8.50 13.98
C ASP A 96 11.57 9.16 13.10
N GLY A 97 11.62 10.49 12.98
CA GLY A 97 10.88 11.36 12.07
C GLY A 97 11.71 12.57 11.69
N ILE A 98 11.06 13.59 11.13
CA ILE A 98 11.63 14.88 10.79
C ILE A 98 11.14 15.88 11.81
N TYR A 99 12.02 16.37 12.66
CA TYR A 99 11.71 17.35 13.70
C TYR A 99 12.02 18.74 13.18
N VAL A 100 11.01 19.58 13.06
CA VAL A 100 11.14 20.97 12.64
C VAL A 100 11.02 21.84 13.88
N ASP A 101 12.07 22.60 14.20
CA ASP A 101 12.08 23.53 15.32
C ASP A 101 11.08 24.66 15.08
N THR A 102 10.23 24.93 16.07
CA THR A 102 9.15 25.93 15.95
C THR A 102 9.56 27.32 16.37
N LEU A 103 10.72 27.49 17.01
CA LEU A 103 11.15 28.75 17.62
C LEU A 103 11.17 29.91 16.62
N ASN A 104 11.67 29.65 15.40
CA ASN A 104 11.85 30.68 14.36
C ASN A 104 10.72 30.66 13.31
N LEU A 105 9.63 29.93 13.54
CA LEU A 105 8.56 29.75 12.59
C LEU A 105 7.28 30.49 13.00
N MET A 106 6.73 31.28 12.09
CA MET A 106 5.40 31.85 12.28
C MET A 106 4.32 30.78 12.36
N PRO A 107 3.24 30.97 13.14
CA PRO A 107 2.16 29.98 13.31
C PRO A 107 1.56 29.47 11.99
N ARG A 108 1.55 30.31 10.95
CA ARG A 108 1.08 29.93 9.62
C ARG A 108 1.94 28.81 9.04
N LEU A 109 3.26 28.96 9.06
CA LEU A 109 4.18 27.95 8.52
C LEU A 109 4.17 26.67 9.39
N GLN A 110 4.10 26.81 10.71
CA GLN A 110 3.92 25.66 11.59
C GLN A 110 2.70 24.82 11.20
N ASN A 111 1.56 25.47 10.91
CA ASN A 111 0.34 24.77 10.47
C ASN A 111 0.52 24.16 9.08
N GLN A 112 1.29 24.77 8.19
CA GLN A 112 1.60 24.17 6.88
C GLN A 112 2.50 22.94 7.01
N VAL A 113 3.50 22.95 7.89
CA VAL A 113 4.33 21.77 8.19
C VAL A 113 3.45 20.65 8.76
N ARG A 114 2.53 20.95 9.70
CA ARG A 114 1.57 19.93 10.21
C ARG A 114 0.69 19.39 9.09
N SER A 115 0.22 20.25 8.19
CA SER A 115 -0.66 19.82 7.09
C SER A 115 0.02 18.88 6.09
N MET A 116 1.35 18.90 5.98
CA MET A 116 2.09 17.93 5.16
C MET A 116 1.90 16.50 5.67
N ALA A 117 1.76 16.33 6.99
CA ALA A 117 1.54 15.04 7.63
C ALA A 117 0.05 14.69 7.79
N ALA A 118 -0.85 15.45 7.21
CA ALA A 118 -2.29 15.25 7.29
C ALA A 118 -2.89 14.99 5.91
N PHE A 119 -3.93 14.17 5.86
CA PHE A 119 -4.72 13.93 4.65
C PHE A 119 -6.15 13.50 4.99
N ASP A 120 -7.06 13.69 4.03
CA ASP A 120 -8.44 13.29 4.18
C ASP A 120 -8.55 11.76 4.32
N ASN A 121 -9.33 11.29 5.30
CA ASN A 121 -9.54 9.88 5.55
C ASN A 121 -10.52 9.27 4.54
N PRO A 122 -10.07 8.45 3.58
CA PRO A 122 -10.96 7.87 2.57
C PRO A 122 -12.07 7.02 3.17
N VAL A 123 -11.79 6.31 4.26
CA VAL A 123 -12.76 5.45 4.96
C VAL A 123 -13.91 6.29 5.54
N PHE A 124 -13.59 7.44 6.14
CA PHE A 124 -14.61 8.37 6.65
C PHE A 124 -15.55 8.84 5.53
N TYR A 125 -15.00 9.30 4.41
CA TYR A 125 -15.80 9.81 3.30
C TYR A 125 -16.57 8.70 2.58
N LYS A 126 -16.00 7.50 2.48
CA LYS A 126 -16.70 6.32 1.96
C LYS A 126 -17.90 5.94 2.84
N ASN A 127 -17.70 5.85 4.16
CA ASN A 127 -18.76 5.58 5.11
C ASN A 127 -19.86 6.65 5.05
N LYS A 128 -19.46 7.93 5.04
CA LYS A 128 -20.40 9.06 4.93
C LYS A 128 -21.26 8.96 3.66
N ARG A 129 -20.64 8.58 2.53
CA ARG A 129 -21.35 8.41 1.25
C ARG A 129 -22.32 7.23 1.28
N LEU A 130 -21.96 6.15 2.00
CA LEU A 130 -22.77 4.94 2.13
C LEU A 130 -23.80 5.02 3.28
N GLY A 131 -23.83 6.09 4.07
CA GLY A 131 -24.71 6.24 5.22
C GLY A 131 -24.30 5.43 6.45
N TYR A 132 -23.04 4.93 6.49
CA TYR A 132 -22.53 4.20 7.64
C TYR A 132 -22.05 5.14 8.75
N SER A 133 -22.08 4.65 9.99
CA SER A 133 -21.57 5.39 11.14
C SER A 133 -20.07 5.62 11.04
N ASN A 134 -19.64 6.85 11.40
CA ASN A 134 -18.24 7.24 11.49
C ASN A 134 -17.79 7.47 12.94
N TYR A 135 -18.44 6.87 13.92
CA TYR A 135 -18.19 7.13 15.34
C TYR A 135 -16.71 6.97 15.72
N TYR A 136 -16.00 6.01 15.09
CA TYR A 136 -14.58 5.75 15.34
C TYR A 136 -13.64 6.27 14.23
N ASN A 137 -14.18 6.96 13.22
CA ASN A 137 -13.38 7.45 12.10
C ASN A 137 -13.38 8.98 12.07
N PHE A 138 -12.21 9.58 12.16
CA PHE A 138 -12.04 11.02 11.96
C PHE A 138 -12.00 11.35 10.47
N SER A 139 -12.41 12.58 10.11
CA SER A 139 -12.42 13.05 8.72
C SER A 139 -11.02 13.21 8.11
N ALA A 140 -10.01 13.37 8.96
CA ALA A 140 -8.61 13.46 8.54
C ALA A 140 -7.73 12.51 9.35
N VAL A 141 -6.67 12.01 8.72
CA VAL A 141 -5.59 11.26 9.33
C VAL A 141 -4.41 12.20 9.51
N TYR A 142 -3.88 12.28 10.72
CA TYR A 142 -2.66 13.03 11.04
C TYR A 142 -1.58 12.06 11.50
N MET A 143 -0.46 12.03 10.78
CA MET A 143 0.66 11.13 11.04
C MET A 143 1.83 11.81 11.76
N GLY A 144 1.74 13.11 11.96
CA GLY A 144 2.72 13.87 12.75
C GLY A 144 2.46 13.81 14.25
N LYS A 145 3.34 14.39 15.02
CA LYS A 145 3.18 14.65 16.44
C LYS A 145 3.83 15.98 16.79
N ASP A 146 3.26 16.71 17.73
CA ASP A 146 3.90 17.88 18.32
C ASP A 146 4.61 17.44 19.59
N THR A 147 5.83 17.91 19.76
CA THR A 147 6.65 17.74 20.96
C THR A 147 7.08 19.13 21.44
N GLU A 148 7.62 19.23 22.62
CA GLU A 148 8.06 20.51 23.18
C GLU A 148 9.08 21.18 22.25
N GLY A 149 8.69 22.32 21.66
CA GLY A 149 9.50 23.09 20.72
C GLY A 149 9.62 22.56 19.28
N TYR A 150 9.05 21.39 18.97
CA TYR A 150 9.20 20.76 17.64
C TYR A 150 7.87 20.24 17.08
N ILE A 151 7.74 20.34 15.76
CA ILE A 151 6.75 19.60 14.97
C ILE A 151 7.46 18.41 14.34
N CYS A 152 7.07 17.20 14.70
CA CYS A 152 7.60 15.99 14.11
C CYS A 152 6.67 15.48 13.03
N ILE A 153 7.18 15.38 11.80
CA ILE A 153 6.49 14.77 10.66
C ILE A 153 7.20 13.49 10.20
N PRO A 154 6.49 12.57 9.53
CA PRO A 154 7.08 11.31 9.09
C PRO A 154 8.24 11.49 8.11
N ARG A 155 9.23 10.58 8.17
CA ARG A 155 10.47 10.61 7.37
C ARG A 155 10.27 10.68 5.87
N GLY A 156 9.21 10.06 5.35
CA GLY A 156 8.92 10.02 3.91
C GLY A 156 8.54 11.37 3.31
N LEU A 157 8.31 12.38 4.15
CA LEU A 157 7.98 13.75 3.73
C LEU A 157 9.23 14.64 3.57
N TYR A 158 10.45 14.10 3.78
CA TYR A 158 11.69 14.88 3.71
C TYR A 158 11.87 15.60 2.38
N ASP A 159 11.74 14.88 1.27
CA ASP A 159 11.92 15.49 -0.06
C ASP A 159 10.90 16.62 -0.30
N ASN A 160 9.65 16.42 0.14
CA ASN A 160 8.60 17.42 0.01
C ASN A 160 8.87 18.65 0.87
N LEU A 161 9.35 18.45 2.10
CA LEU A 161 9.72 19.55 3.00
C LEU A 161 10.85 20.38 2.41
N ILE A 162 11.92 19.74 1.94
CA ILE A 162 13.07 20.42 1.34
C ILE A 162 12.69 21.11 0.03
N ALA A 163 11.88 20.47 -0.82
CA ALA A 163 11.37 21.10 -2.04
C ALA A 163 10.56 22.37 -1.72
N SER A 164 9.66 22.31 -0.72
CA SER A 164 8.88 23.46 -0.29
C SER A 164 9.75 24.59 0.28
N CYS A 165 10.81 24.28 1.02
CA CYS A 165 11.78 25.27 1.49
C CYS A 165 12.50 25.93 0.31
N ASN A 166 12.99 25.14 -0.64
CA ASN A 166 13.72 25.64 -1.81
C ASN A 166 12.84 26.52 -2.70
N GLU A 167 11.60 26.10 -2.98
CA GLU A 167 10.62 26.88 -3.76
C GLU A 167 10.29 28.22 -3.12
N ALA A 168 10.23 28.27 -1.79
CA ALA A 168 9.97 29.48 -1.02
C ALA A 168 11.23 30.32 -0.78
N GLY A 169 12.43 29.83 -1.12
CA GLY A 169 13.69 30.48 -0.81
C GLY A 169 13.99 30.56 0.70
N ILE A 170 13.49 29.57 1.48
CA ILE A 170 13.77 29.45 2.92
C ILE A 170 15.13 28.75 3.10
N GLU A 171 16.01 29.39 3.82
CA GLU A 171 17.27 28.76 4.26
C GLU A 171 17.00 27.77 5.39
N TYR A 172 17.64 26.62 5.35
CA TYR A 172 17.51 25.59 6.37
C TYR A 172 18.85 24.97 6.75
N GLU A 173 18.88 24.41 7.94
CA GLU A 173 20.02 23.64 8.48
C GLU A 173 19.51 22.29 8.92
N VAL A 174 20.19 21.21 8.52
CA VAL A 174 19.79 19.84 8.82
C VAL A 174 20.82 19.18 9.72
N THR A 175 20.37 18.70 10.88
CA THR A 175 21.16 17.89 11.81
C THR A 175 20.67 16.44 11.74
N ASP A 176 21.58 15.49 11.52
CA ASP A 176 21.24 14.07 11.36
C ASP A 176 21.59 13.25 12.61
N HIS A 177 20.56 12.86 13.36
CA HIS A 177 20.66 11.99 14.56
C HIS A 177 20.11 10.58 14.29
N ARG A 178 19.93 10.22 13.02
CA ARG A 178 19.49 8.86 12.68
C ARG A 178 20.60 7.85 13.00
N GLU A 179 20.19 6.64 13.37
CA GLU A 179 21.11 5.53 13.64
C GLU A 179 21.82 5.12 12.35
N LYS A 180 23.14 5.29 12.32
CA LYS A 180 23.99 4.93 11.18
C LYS A 180 24.26 3.44 11.11
N GLY A 181 24.04 2.74 12.22
CA GLY A 181 24.30 1.33 12.37
C GLY A 181 25.77 0.96 12.49
N ARG A 182 25.99 -0.31 12.72
CA ARG A 182 27.32 -0.92 12.73
C ARG A 182 27.72 -1.26 11.29
N PRO A 183 28.93 -0.86 10.84
CA PRO A 183 29.47 -1.36 9.56
C PRO A 183 29.64 -2.88 9.61
N ILE A 184 29.32 -3.56 8.48
CA ILE A 184 29.50 -4.99 8.30
C ILE A 184 30.27 -5.29 7.02
N ARG A 185 31.09 -6.35 7.04
CA ARG A 185 31.76 -6.83 5.85
C ARG A 185 30.85 -7.79 5.11
N VAL A 186 30.27 -7.31 4.04
CA VAL A 186 29.33 -8.07 3.21
C VAL A 186 29.50 -7.71 1.75
N SER A 187 29.42 -8.69 0.88
CA SER A 187 29.44 -8.52 -0.57
C SER A 187 28.25 -9.25 -1.22
N PHE A 188 27.87 -8.78 -2.40
CA PHE A 188 26.78 -9.40 -3.17
C PHE A 188 27.35 -10.52 -4.05
N LYS A 189 26.67 -11.66 -4.08
CA LYS A 189 26.95 -12.81 -4.95
C LYS A 189 25.98 -12.82 -6.11
N GLY A 190 26.50 -12.80 -7.33
CA GLY A 190 25.71 -12.88 -8.55
C GLY A 190 25.55 -11.55 -9.27
N ASP A 191 24.73 -11.55 -10.30
CA ASP A 191 24.52 -10.40 -11.17
C ASP A 191 23.08 -9.92 -11.13
N LEU A 192 22.88 -8.62 -11.15
CA LEU A 192 21.56 -8.02 -11.28
C LEU A 192 21.13 -8.02 -12.75
N LYS A 193 19.87 -8.35 -13.00
CA LYS A 193 19.26 -8.09 -14.30
C LYS A 193 19.13 -6.58 -14.52
N THR A 194 19.13 -6.13 -15.76
CA THR A 194 19.08 -4.69 -16.12
C THR A 194 18.02 -3.90 -15.34
N GLN A 195 16.81 -4.44 -15.20
CA GLN A 195 15.74 -3.76 -14.46
C GLN A 195 15.95 -3.77 -12.94
N GLN A 196 16.62 -4.81 -12.42
CA GLN A 196 16.97 -4.89 -11.00
C GLN A 196 18.09 -3.90 -10.68
N ASP A 197 19.08 -3.76 -11.55
CA ASP A 197 20.17 -2.79 -11.40
C ASP A 197 19.63 -1.36 -11.42
N LEU A 198 18.76 -1.03 -12.39
CA LEU A 198 18.09 0.27 -12.44
C LEU A 198 17.29 0.56 -11.17
N ALA A 199 16.56 -0.43 -10.64
CA ALA A 199 15.83 -0.31 -9.40
C ALA A 199 16.75 -0.07 -8.20
N ALA A 200 17.86 -0.81 -8.12
CA ALA A 200 18.85 -0.68 -7.07
C ALA A 200 19.51 0.71 -7.08
N GLN A 201 19.96 1.19 -8.23
CA GLN A 201 20.55 2.51 -8.37
C GLN A 201 19.60 3.63 -7.94
N ARG A 202 18.32 3.56 -8.35
CA ARG A 202 17.29 4.54 -7.95
C ARG A 202 17.05 4.54 -6.45
N LEU A 203 17.06 3.39 -5.79
CA LEU A 203 16.93 3.30 -4.35
C LEU A 203 18.17 3.80 -3.62
N LEU A 204 19.37 3.46 -4.11
CA LEU A 204 20.64 3.89 -3.53
C LEU A 204 20.87 5.39 -3.59
N ALA A 205 20.23 6.10 -4.51
CA ALA A 205 20.27 7.56 -4.58
C ALA A 205 19.60 8.26 -3.37
N PHE A 206 18.81 7.53 -2.58
CA PHE A 206 18.06 8.07 -1.44
C PHE A 206 18.25 7.20 -0.20
N ASP A 207 18.09 7.81 0.98
CA ASP A 207 18.15 7.08 2.25
C ASP A 207 16.83 6.32 2.55
N CYS A 208 15.71 6.71 1.92
CA CYS A 208 14.43 6.06 2.11
C CYS A 208 13.60 6.02 0.82
N GLY A 209 12.73 5.00 0.72
CA GLY A 209 11.83 4.86 -0.42
C GLY A 209 11.32 3.45 -0.65
N ILE A 210 10.47 3.31 -1.66
CA ILE A 210 9.76 2.07 -1.96
C ILE A 210 10.12 1.58 -3.36
N LEU A 211 10.37 0.27 -3.46
CA LEU A 211 10.37 -0.49 -4.70
C LEU A 211 8.99 -1.10 -4.93
N SER A 212 8.27 -0.62 -5.93
CA SER A 212 7.03 -1.23 -6.41
C SER A 212 7.35 -2.16 -7.58
N ALA A 213 7.40 -3.46 -7.35
CA ALA A 213 7.76 -4.40 -8.41
C ALA A 213 6.90 -5.66 -8.39
N ALA A 214 6.43 -6.07 -9.57
CA ALA A 214 5.59 -7.25 -9.76
C ALA A 214 6.19 -8.51 -9.11
N THR A 215 5.33 -9.49 -8.80
CA THR A 215 5.75 -10.79 -8.29
C THR A 215 6.80 -11.41 -9.22
N ALA A 216 7.78 -12.11 -8.66
CA ALA A 216 8.92 -12.72 -9.37
C ALA A 216 9.84 -11.72 -10.13
N PHE A 217 9.82 -10.43 -9.77
CA PHE A 217 10.84 -9.46 -10.18
C PHE A 217 12.21 -9.77 -9.57
N GLY A 218 12.24 -10.41 -8.40
CA GLY A 218 13.43 -10.62 -7.58
C GLY A 218 13.66 -9.46 -6.60
N LYS A 219 12.59 -9.01 -5.92
CA LYS A 219 12.66 -7.95 -4.90
C LYS A 219 13.72 -8.26 -3.83
N THR A 220 13.77 -9.51 -3.36
CA THR A 220 14.76 -9.97 -2.36
C THR A 220 16.20 -9.86 -2.87
N VAL A 221 16.43 -10.12 -4.17
CA VAL A 221 17.74 -9.97 -4.81
C VAL A 221 18.19 -8.51 -4.79
N VAL A 222 17.29 -7.59 -5.15
CA VAL A 222 17.58 -6.15 -5.08
C VAL A 222 17.85 -5.72 -3.63
N CYS A 223 17.06 -6.20 -2.65
CA CYS A 223 17.30 -5.91 -1.24
C CYS A 223 18.66 -6.44 -0.77
N SER A 224 19.05 -7.65 -1.17
CA SER A 224 20.37 -8.20 -0.86
C SER A 224 21.50 -7.33 -1.45
N TYR A 225 21.30 -6.85 -2.67
CA TYR A 225 22.25 -5.91 -3.28
C TYR A 225 22.34 -4.59 -2.51
N LEU A 226 21.20 -4.02 -2.06
CA LEU A 226 21.19 -2.80 -1.23
C LEU A 226 21.97 -3.02 0.08
N ILE A 227 21.81 -4.18 0.75
CA ILE A 227 22.55 -4.54 1.96
C ILE A 227 24.06 -4.52 1.68
N ALA A 228 24.48 -5.18 0.61
CA ALA A 228 25.87 -5.25 0.21
C ALA A 228 26.49 -3.89 -0.18
N GLN A 229 25.67 -2.95 -0.69
CA GLN A 229 26.13 -1.60 -1.03
C GLN A 229 26.17 -0.66 0.18
N ARG A 230 25.18 -0.73 1.06
CA ARG A 230 25.12 0.11 2.27
C ARG A 230 26.12 -0.34 3.34
N LYS A 231 26.43 -1.62 3.41
CA LYS A 231 27.41 -2.24 4.31
C LYS A 231 27.20 -1.89 5.78
N VAL A 232 25.94 -1.83 6.19
CA VAL A 232 25.53 -1.58 7.60
C VAL A 232 24.63 -2.71 8.08
N ASN A 233 24.63 -2.94 9.38
CA ASN A 233 23.75 -3.94 9.97
C ASN A 233 22.29 -3.64 9.63
N THR A 234 21.56 -4.71 9.28
CA THR A 234 20.26 -4.60 8.63
C THR A 234 19.20 -5.45 9.34
N LEU A 235 18.02 -4.88 9.53
CA LEU A 235 16.82 -5.58 10.01
C LEU A 235 15.79 -5.67 8.88
N ILE A 236 15.35 -6.89 8.58
CA ILE A 236 14.27 -7.15 7.62
C ILE A 236 12.99 -7.46 8.39
N LEU A 237 11.92 -6.71 8.13
CA LEU A 237 10.62 -6.83 8.77
C LEU A 237 9.63 -7.55 7.86
N LEU A 238 8.99 -8.60 8.38
CA LEU A 238 8.06 -9.46 7.67
C LEU A 238 6.71 -9.55 8.38
N HIS A 239 5.66 -9.84 7.61
CA HIS A 239 4.30 -10.08 8.12
C HIS A 239 3.93 -11.57 8.15
N SER A 240 4.60 -12.43 7.39
CA SER A 240 4.30 -13.87 7.27
C SER A 240 5.48 -14.72 7.65
N LYS A 241 5.20 -15.78 8.42
CA LYS A 241 6.19 -16.78 8.81
C LYS A 241 6.76 -17.54 7.59
N ASP A 242 5.93 -17.81 6.59
CA ASP A 242 6.34 -18.51 5.36
C ASP A 242 7.44 -17.76 4.59
N LEU A 243 7.42 -16.43 4.65
CA LEU A 243 8.44 -15.60 4.01
C LEU A 243 9.77 -15.60 4.78
N LEU A 244 9.75 -15.91 6.08
CA LEU A 244 10.94 -15.83 6.91
C LEU A 244 12.03 -16.81 6.48
N GLU A 245 11.67 -18.08 6.25
CA GLU A 245 12.62 -19.11 5.81
C GLU A 245 13.13 -18.79 4.40
N GLN A 246 12.24 -18.36 3.51
CA GLN A 246 12.62 -17.92 2.16
C GLN A 246 13.62 -16.77 2.20
N TRP A 247 13.40 -15.76 3.05
CA TRP A 247 14.32 -14.64 3.18
C TRP A 247 15.70 -15.08 3.66
N VAL A 248 15.76 -15.96 4.66
CA VAL A 248 17.03 -16.49 5.17
C VAL A 248 17.78 -17.27 4.09
N GLU A 249 17.08 -18.12 3.32
CA GLU A 249 17.67 -18.87 2.20
C GLU A 249 18.22 -17.92 1.13
N GLU A 250 17.44 -16.94 0.71
CA GLU A 250 17.83 -15.96 -0.30
C GLU A 250 19.01 -15.09 0.15
N LEU A 251 19.03 -14.64 1.42
CA LEU A 251 20.15 -13.87 1.98
C LEU A 251 21.44 -14.69 1.95
N ASN A 252 21.41 -15.95 2.38
CA ASN A 252 22.58 -16.83 2.33
C ASN A 252 23.04 -17.14 0.91
N LYS A 253 22.12 -17.14 -0.04
CA LYS A 253 22.42 -17.37 -1.47
C LYS A 253 23.10 -16.17 -2.12
N PHE A 254 22.59 -14.96 -1.85
CA PHE A 254 23.01 -13.74 -2.55
C PHE A 254 24.01 -12.87 -1.78
N LEU A 255 24.30 -13.19 -0.51
CA LEU A 255 25.28 -12.45 0.27
C LEU A 255 26.45 -13.34 0.68
N ASP A 256 27.63 -12.75 0.60
CA ASP A 256 28.83 -13.25 1.26
C ASP A 256 29.12 -12.36 2.46
N ILE A 257 28.94 -12.93 3.65
CA ILE A 257 29.03 -12.19 4.91
C ILE A 257 30.34 -12.61 5.60
N ASP A 258 31.35 -11.76 5.49
CA ASP A 258 32.67 -11.96 6.11
C ASP A 258 32.67 -11.42 7.55
N GLU A 259 31.72 -11.92 8.36
CA GLU A 259 31.60 -11.60 9.77
C GLU A 259 31.47 -12.88 10.59
N GLU A 260 32.19 -12.95 11.70
CA GLU A 260 32.01 -14.05 12.62
C GLU A 260 30.64 -13.95 13.31
N PRO A 261 29.85 -15.06 13.30
CA PRO A 261 28.59 -15.08 14.05
C PRO A 261 28.81 -14.78 15.53
N PRO A 262 28.00 -13.93 16.16
CA PRO A 262 28.25 -13.45 17.52
C PRO A 262 28.12 -14.56 18.55
N ILE A 263 28.86 -14.41 19.64
CA ILE A 263 28.78 -15.26 20.83
C ILE A 263 27.62 -14.79 21.68
N TYR A 264 26.83 -15.72 22.19
CA TYR A 264 25.73 -15.45 23.10
C TYR A 264 25.77 -16.34 24.34
N LYS A 265 25.25 -15.88 25.47
CA LYS A 265 25.13 -16.67 26.69
C LYS A 265 23.82 -17.45 26.70
N THR A 266 23.90 -18.75 26.91
CA THR A 266 22.71 -19.60 27.11
C THR A 266 22.07 -19.31 28.47
N LYS A 267 20.83 -19.77 28.69
CA LYS A 267 20.16 -19.64 29.99
C LYS A 267 20.97 -20.23 31.17
N GLY A 268 21.86 -21.20 30.90
CA GLY A 268 22.77 -21.79 31.86
C GLY A 268 24.14 -21.11 31.99
N GLY A 269 24.32 -19.90 31.42
CA GLY A 269 25.54 -19.10 31.51
C GLY A 269 26.67 -19.53 30.57
N ARG A 270 26.51 -20.61 29.78
CA ARG A 270 27.54 -21.07 28.83
C ARG A 270 27.54 -20.18 27.59
N GLU A 271 28.74 -19.79 27.15
CA GLU A 271 28.94 -19.10 25.89
C GLU A 271 28.84 -20.06 24.72
N LYS A 272 28.08 -19.68 23.73
CA LYS A 272 27.96 -20.39 22.43
C LYS A 272 28.02 -19.38 21.30
N ARG A 273 28.59 -19.76 20.18
CA ARG A 273 28.56 -18.98 18.95
C ARG A 273 27.28 -19.27 18.17
N ARG A 274 26.68 -18.26 17.53
CA ARG A 274 25.60 -18.44 16.58
C ARG A 274 26.08 -19.26 15.39
N ASN A 275 25.20 -20.05 14.78
CA ASN A 275 25.53 -20.90 13.63
C ASN A 275 25.51 -20.16 12.31
N SER A 276 24.97 -18.94 12.27
CA SER A 276 24.82 -18.11 11.08
C SER A 276 25.00 -16.64 11.43
N ALA A 277 25.50 -15.87 10.47
CA ALA A 277 25.52 -14.40 10.53
C ALA A 277 24.13 -13.80 10.27
N VAL A 278 23.19 -14.57 9.69
CA VAL A 278 21.78 -14.19 9.53
C VAL A 278 20.98 -14.71 10.71
N GLY A 279 20.35 -13.82 11.46
CA GLY A 279 19.53 -14.13 12.62
C GLY A 279 18.04 -14.07 12.37
N ILE A 280 17.26 -14.59 13.31
CA ILE A 280 15.80 -14.67 13.22
C ILE A 280 15.17 -14.25 14.54
N LEU A 281 14.10 -13.45 14.47
CA LEU A 281 13.19 -13.15 15.58
C LEU A 281 11.74 -13.46 15.23
N HIS A 282 11.22 -14.54 15.78
CA HIS A 282 9.83 -14.95 15.57
C HIS A 282 9.29 -15.71 16.78
N GLY A 283 8.24 -15.22 17.43
CA GLY A 283 7.65 -15.83 18.60
C GLY A 283 8.70 -16.08 19.71
N SER A 284 8.90 -17.35 20.08
CA SER A 284 9.93 -17.76 21.07
C SER A 284 11.33 -17.92 20.48
N LYS A 285 11.46 -17.99 19.14
CA LYS A 285 12.75 -18.17 18.46
C LYS A 285 13.46 -16.82 18.36
N ASN A 286 14.55 -16.67 19.08
CA ASN A 286 15.44 -15.51 19.04
C ASN A 286 16.87 -15.95 18.77
N THR A 287 17.33 -15.76 17.55
CA THR A 287 18.70 -16.06 17.13
C THR A 287 19.38 -14.82 16.56
N LEU A 288 18.91 -13.63 16.94
CA LEU A 288 19.44 -12.37 16.45
C LEU A 288 20.96 -12.29 16.57
N THR A 289 21.56 -11.70 15.57
CA THR A 289 23.02 -11.54 15.46
C THR A 289 23.44 -10.08 15.59
N GLY A 290 22.56 -9.14 15.32
CA GLY A 290 22.87 -7.72 15.21
C GLY A 290 23.66 -7.38 13.96
N LEU A 291 23.77 -8.33 12.99
CA LEU A 291 24.39 -8.16 11.68
C LEU A 291 23.31 -8.02 10.61
N ILE A 292 22.76 -9.14 10.18
CA ILE A 292 21.63 -9.18 9.26
C ILE A 292 20.55 -10.06 9.91
N ASP A 293 19.44 -9.47 10.26
CA ASP A 293 18.41 -10.15 11.01
C ASP A 293 17.04 -10.04 10.34
N VAL A 294 16.27 -11.10 10.41
CA VAL A 294 14.90 -11.17 9.88
C VAL A 294 13.93 -11.30 11.04
N ALA A 295 12.97 -10.40 11.14
CA ALA A 295 12.03 -10.35 12.24
C ALA A 295 10.58 -10.23 11.79
N MET A 296 9.69 -10.89 12.53
CA MET A 296 8.26 -10.63 12.39
C MET A 296 7.90 -9.30 13.05
N VAL A 297 7.11 -8.47 12.38
CA VAL A 297 6.62 -7.19 12.91
C VAL A 297 5.97 -7.35 14.29
N GLY A 298 5.16 -8.41 14.47
CA GLY A 298 4.53 -8.72 15.75
C GLY A 298 5.50 -9.14 16.86
N SER A 299 6.76 -9.47 16.55
CA SER A 299 7.80 -9.75 17.53
C SER A 299 8.56 -8.49 17.96
N ILE A 300 8.47 -7.43 17.17
CA ILE A 300 9.03 -6.11 17.52
C ILE A 300 8.06 -5.33 18.41
N TYR A 301 6.76 -5.41 18.13
CA TYR A 301 5.74 -4.73 18.93
C TYR A 301 4.59 -5.69 19.24
N SER A 302 4.36 -5.96 20.52
CA SER A 302 3.29 -6.82 20.99
C SER A 302 2.76 -6.35 22.35
N LYS A 303 1.43 -6.32 22.50
CA LYS A 303 0.74 -5.99 23.75
C LYS A 303 1.22 -4.68 24.39
N GLY A 304 1.45 -3.65 23.57
CA GLY A 304 1.93 -2.35 24.05
C GLY A 304 3.42 -2.29 24.42
N LYS A 305 4.16 -3.39 24.29
CA LYS A 305 5.60 -3.44 24.55
C LYS A 305 6.37 -3.39 23.23
N PHE A 306 7.34 -2.52 23.19
CA PHE A 306 8.22 -2.30 22.06
C PHE A 306 9.59 -2.93 22.32
N ASN A 307 10.17 -3.55 21.32
CA ASN A 307 11.53 -4.08 21.38
C ASN A 307 12.50 -3.02 20.85
N GLU A 308 13.22 -2.37 21.76
CA GLU A 308 14.16 -1.29 21.44
C GLU A 308 15.33 -1.70 20.53
N LEU A 309 15.50 -2.99 20.32
CA LEU A 309 16.53 -3.53 19.43
C LEU A 309 16.44 -2.97 18.01
N ILE A 310 15.24 -2.60 17.54
CA ILE A 310 15.04 -2.02 16.19
C ILE A 310 15.91 -0.76 15.98
N ASN A 311 16.21 -0.03 17.05
CA ASN A 311 16.97 1.21 17.01
C ASN A 311 18.49 1.01 16.97
N SER A 312 18.97 -0.23 16.93
CA SER A 312 20.40 -0.55 16.80
C SER A 312 20.85 -0.84 15.36
N TYR A 313 19.93 -0.82 14.40
CA TYR A 313 20.22 -1.10 12.99
C TYR A 313 20.33 0.18 12.17
N GLY A 314 21.33 0.22 11.29
CA GLY A 314 21.51 1.32 10.34
C GLY A 314 20.59 1.24 9.12
N MET A 315 20.07 0.04 8.81
CA MET A 315 19.13 -0.17 7.74
C MET A 315 17.95 -1.04 8.19
N VAL A 316 16.74 -0.62 7.78
CA VAL A 316 15.50 -1.39 7.97
C VAL A 316 14.85 -1.60 6.61
N LEU A 317 14.58 -2.86 6.28
CA LEU A 317 13.84 -3.27 5.09
C LEU A 317 12.47 -3.79 5.49
N MET A 318 11.42 -3.39 4.80
CA MET A 318 10.07 -3.90 5.03
C MET A 318 9.53 -4.59 3.79
N ASP A 319 9.36 -5.90 3.86
CA ASP A 319 8.76 -6.67 2.79
C ASP A 319 7.24 -6.60 2.87
N GLU A 320 6.59 -6.68 1.68
CA GLU A 320 5.17 -6.48 1.50
C GLU A 320 4.66 -5.25 2.26
N CYS A 321 5.35 -4.11 2.04
CA CYS A 321 5.13 -2.87 2.77
C CYS A 321 3.71 -2.30 2.64
N HIS A 322 2.86 -2.85 1.75
CA HIS A 322 1.44 -2.51 1.72
C HIS A 322 0.70 -2.89 3.02
N HIS A 323 1.25 -3.81 3.81
CA HIS A 323 0.77 -4.11 5.17
C HIS A 323 1.18 -3.06 6.22
N CYS A 324 2.05 -2.09 5.87
CA CYS A 324 2.51 -1.05 6.79
C CYS A 324 1.39 -0.14 7.34
N GLY A 325 0.20 -0.20 6.77
CA GLY A 325 -0.98 0.51 7.29
C GLY A 325 -1.71 -0.20 8.43
N SER A 326 -1.29 -1.38 8.87
CA SER A 326 -1.83 -2.01 10.08
C SER A 326 -1.31 -1.28 11.33
N ASN A 327 -2.14 -1.20 12.39
CA ASN A 327 -1.78 -0.48 13.61
C ASN A 327 -0.40 -0.89 14.16
N THR A 328 -0.11 -2.20 14.22
CA THR A 328 1.18 -2.71 14.71
C THR A 328 2.34 -2.23 13.84
N SER A 329 2.21 -2.29 12.53
CA SER A 329 3.28 -1.85 11.61
C SER A 329 3.50 -0.35 11.65
N VAL A 330 2.43 0.43 11.75
CA VAL A 330 2.50 1.90 11.90
C VAL A 330 3.30 2.25 13.15
N GLU A 331 2.99 1.62 14.30
CA GLU A 331 3.69 1.89 15.56
C GLU A 331 5.17 1.46 15.49
N VAL A 332 5.47 0.33 14.85
CA VAL A 332 6.86 -0.09 14.62
C VAL A 332 7.60 0.92 13.76
N MET A 333 7.04 1.30 12.62
CA MET A 333 7.72 2.18 11.66
C MET A 333 7.89 3.62 12.17
N LYS A 334 7.00 4.10 13.04
CA LYS A 334 7.16 5.40 13.74
C LYS A 334 8.36 5.44 14.69
N LYS A 335 8.81 4.27 15.16
CA LYS A 335 9.92 4.15 16.11
C LYS A 335 11.26 3.79 15.45
N VAL A 336 11.25 3.48 14.17
CA VAL A 336 12.48 3.21 13.42
C VAL A 336 13.35 4.46 13.37
N ASN A 337 14.56 4.41 13.90
CA ASN A 337 15.53 5.50 13.81
C ASN A 337 16.66 5.24 12.79
N ALA A 338 16.59 4.11 12.07
CA ALA A 338 17.60 3.75 11.07
C ALA A 338 17.76 4.83 10.00
N ARG A 339 19.00 5.06 9.59
CA ARG A 339 19.31 5.99 8.48
C ARG A 339 18.67 5.53 7.18
N TYR A 340 18.78 4.23 6.86
CA TYR A 340 18.27 3.68 5.61
C TYR A 340 16.97 2.91 5.87
N VAL A 341 15.90 3.31 5.19
CA VAL A 341 14.59 2.65 5.33
C VAL A 341 13.99 2.40 3.96
N TYR A 342 13.86 1.14 3.57
CA TYR A 342 13.29 0.78 2.29
C TYR A 342 12.11 -0.18 2.45
N GLY A 343 11.09 0.01 1.61
CA GLY A 343 9.96 -0.90 1.48
C GLY A 343 9.95 -1.58 0.12
N VAL A 344 9.49 -2.82 0.08
CA VAL A 344 9.24 -3.52 -1.17
C VAL A 344 7.83 -4.09 -1.19
N SER A 345 7.14 -3.99 -2.32
CA SER A 345 5.81 -4.57 -2.52
C SER A 345 5.52 -4.77 -4.00
N ALA A 346 4.67 -5.75 -4.32
CA ALA A 346 4.14 -5.91 -5.66
C ALA A 346 3.12 -4.81 -6.01
N THR A 347 2.34 -4.41 -5.03
CA THR A 347 1.27 -3.40 -5.16
C THR A 347 1.26 -2.52 -3.92
N PRO A 348 1.92 -1.35 -3.92
CA PRO A 348 1.90 -0.45 -2.77
C PRO A 348 0.52 0.20 -2.54
N LYS A 349 -0.43 0.02 -3.47
CA LYS A 349 -1.81 0.49 -3.34
C LYS A 349 -2.58 -0.39 -2.36
N ARG A 350 -3.45 0.24 -1.58
CA ARG A 350 -4.31 -0.41 -0.59
C ARG A 350 -5.78 -0.33 -1.03
N GLY A 351 -6.56 -1.35 -0.67
CA GLY A 351 -8.00 -1.36 -0.94
C GLY A 351 -8.81 -0.34 -0.12
N ASP A 352 -8.24 0.19 0.96
CA ASP A 352 -8.80 1.24 1.79
C ASP A 352 -8.29 2.66 1.45
N GLU A 353 -7.48 2.79 0.39
CA GLU A 353 -6.89 4.04 -0.08
C GLU A 353 -6.02 4.77 0.96
N LEU A 354 -5.50 4.05 1.96
CA LEU A 354 -4.62 4.57 3.01
C LEU A 354 -3.12 4.39 2.68
N GLU A 355 -2.77 4.21 1.41
CA GLU A 355 -1.36 4.07 0.98
C GLU A 355 -0.49 5.29 1.30
N LYS A 356 -1.08 6.46 1.51
CA LYS A 356 -0.35 7.65 1.96
C LYS A 356 0.40 7.41 3.27
N ILE A 357 -0.14 6.58 4.18
CA ILE A 357 0.53 6.20 5.41
C ILE A 357 1.86 5.49 5.12
N ILE A 358 1.87 4.60 4.13
CA ILE A 358 3.07 3.86 3.73
C ILE A 358 4.14 4.82 3.21
N TYR A 359 3.73 5.74 2.32
CA TYR A 359 4.65 6.73 1.74
C TYR A 359 5.20 7.70 2.80
N MET A 360 4.39 8.07 3.78
CA MET A 360 4.84 8.90 4.89
C MET A 360 5.84 8.18 5.80
N LEU A 361 5.62 6.90 6.12
CA LEU A 361 6.45 6.15 7.07
C LEU A 361 7.74 5.61 6.47
N ILE A 362 7.72 5.21 5.19
CA ILE A 362 8.87 4.58 4.52
C ILE A 362 9.52 5.56 3.54
N GLY A 363 8.72 6.24 2.73
CA GLY A 363 9.18 7.13 1.68
C GLY A 363 8.39 6.95 0.38
N PRO A 364 8.62 7.82 -0.61
CA PRO A 364 7.94 7.70 -1.90
C PRO A 364 8.42 6.49 -2.71
N VAL A 365 7.63 6.11 -3.73
CA VAL A 365 8.03 5.07 -4.68
C VAL A 365 9.18 5.61 -5.54
N ARG A 366 10.38 5.02 -5.39
CA ARG A 366 11.59 5.41 -6.15
C ARG A 366 11.70 4.68 -7.47
N HIS A 367 11.20 3.45 -7.53
CA HIS A 367 11.13 2.68 -8.77
C HIS A 367 9.85 1.86 -8.82
N SER A 368 9.24 1.82 -10.01
CA SER A 368 8.07 0.98 -10.28
C SER A 368 8.34 0.09 -11.49
N TYR A 369 7.99 -1.19 -11.38
CA TYR A 369 8.03 -2.17 -12.47
C TYR A 369 6.79 -3.04 -12.41
N THR A 370 5.86 -2.77 -13.30
CA THR A 370 4.52 -3.37 -13.30
C THR A 370 4.50 -4.77 -13.94
N ALA A 371 3.47 -5.55 -13.63
CA ALA A 371 3.23 -6.83 -14.30
C ALA A 371 3.05 -6.68 -15.82
N LYS A 372 2.47 -5.55 -16.27
CA LYS A 372 2.30 -5.23 -17.70
C LYS A 372 3.64 -5.01 -18.40
N GLU A 373 4.55 -4.25 -17.79
CA GLU A 373 5.90 -4.02 -18.33
C GLU A 373 6.69 -5.32 -18.39
N ARG A 374 6.57 -6.16 -17.35
CA ARG A 374 7.18 -7.49 -17.33
C ARG A 374 6.65 -8.38 -18.46
N ALA A 375 5.33 -8.46 -18.63
CA ALA A 375 4.72 -9.25 -19.68
C ALA A 375 5.14 -8.78 -21.06
N ALA A 376 5.18 -7.47 -21.29
CA ALA A 376 5.65 -6.89 -22.54
C ALA A 376 7.11 -7.25 -22.83
N GLN A 377 7.99 -7.20 -21.81
CA GLN A 377 9.40 -7.57 -21.95
C GLN A 377 9.60 -9.07 -22.23
N GLN A 378 8.72 -9.93 -21.68
CA GLN A 378 8.79 -11.38 -21.87
C GLN A 378 8.05 -11.86 -23.12
N GLY A 379 7.36 -10.97 -23.85
CA GLY A 379 6.54 -11.34 -25.01
C GLY A 379 5.33 -12.21 -24.67
N ILE A 380 4.89 -12.18 -23.38
CA ILE A 380 3.76 -13.02 -22.91
C ILE A 380 2.45 -12.23 -23.09
N GLY A 381 1.56 -12.77 -23.93
CA GLY A 381 0.19 -12.28 -24.06
C GLY A 381 -0.67 -12.73 -22.87
N HIS A 382 -1.41 -11.78 -22.28
CA HIS A 382 -2.41 -12.08 -21.27
C HIS A 382 -3.80 -11.97 -21.86
N TYR A 383 -4.58 -13.03 -21.74
CA TYR A 383 -5.95 -13.10 -22.23
C TYR A 383 -6.91 -13.27 -21.04
N VAL A 384 -7.95 -12.48 -21.00
CA VAL A 384 -9.02 -12.58 -20.01
C VAL A 384 -10.28 -13.05 -20.68
N TYR A 385 -10.79 -14.20 -20.24
CA TYR A 385 -12.05 -14.78 -20.74
C TYR A 385 -13.12 -14.66 -19.66
N PRO A 386 -13.94 -13.59 -19.65
CA PRO A 386 -15.00 -13.44 -18.68
C PRO A 386 -16.09 -14.51 -18.90
N ARG A 387 -16.47 -15.21 -17.81
CA ARG A 387 -17.54 -16.19 -17.82
C ARG A 387 -18.70 -15.66 -16.98
N TYR A 388 -19.86 -15.58 -17.59
CA TYR A 388 -21.06 -15.09 -16.96
C TYR A 388 -21.90 -16.26 -16.44
N THR A 389 -22.32 -16.19 -15.21
CA THR A 389 -23.15 -17.21 -14.56
C THR A 389 -24.52 -16.63 -14.22
N ARG A 390 -25.58 -17.41 -14.43
CA ARG A 390 -26.94 -17.05 -14.03
C ARG A 390 -27.16 -17.49 -12.58
N VAL A 391 -26.83 -16.61 -11.66
CA VAL A 391 -27.15 -16.81 -10.23
C VAL A 391 -28.29 -15.85 -9.90
N VAL A 392 -29.43 -16.40 -9.52
CA VAL A 392 -30.58 -15.61 -9.11
C VAL A 392 -30.44 -15.29 -7.64
N ASP A 393 -30.54 -14.00 -7.33
CA ASP A 393 -30.51 -13.54 -5.93
C ASP A 393 -31.78 -14.00 -5.21
N THR A 394 -31.61 -14.64 -4.06
CA THR A 394 -32.72 -15.07 -3.20
C THR A 394 -32.98 -14.04 -2.11
N GLU A 395 -34.19 -14.06 -1.51
CA GLU A 395 -34.50 -13.13 -0.43
C GLU A 395 -33.56 -13.24 0.77
N GLU A 396 -32.97 -14.43 0.98
CA GLU A 396 -32.02 -14.72 2.07
C GLU A 396 -30.66 -14.05 1.87
N SER A 397 -30.26 -13.73 0.61
CA SER A 397 -28.98 -13.07 0.30
C SER A 397 -29.10 -11.55 0.19
N LYS A 398 -30.31 -10.99 0.23
CA LYS A 398 -30.54 -9.55 0.08
C LYS A 398 -29.91 -8.76 1.24
N GLY A 399 -28.88 -7.99 0.90
CA GLY A 399 -28.23 -7.06 1.82
C GLY A 399 -27.04 -7.64 2.59
N ASP A 400 -26.76 -8.95 2.49
CA ASP A 400 -25.54 -9.56 3.06
C ASP A 400 -24.59 -10.04 1.97
N ILE A 401 -23.41 -9.44 1.94
CA ILE A 401 -22.35 -9.81 0.98
C ILE A 401 -21.86 -11.25 1.19
N ASN A 402 -21.88 -11.76 2.44
CA ASN A 402 -21.47 -13.12 2.72
C ASN A 402 -22.52 -14.13 2.23
N GLY A 403 -23.82 -13.80 2.37
CA GLY A 403 -24.89 -14.57 1.78
C GLY A 403 -24.79 -14.65 0.25
N ALA A 404 -24.53 -13.52 -0.41
CA ALA A 404 -24.30 -13.48 -1.85
C ALA A 404 -23.07 -14.34 -2.28
N TYR A 405 -21.99 -14.28 -1.55
CA TYR A 405 -20.82 -15.14 -1.81
C TYR A 405 -21.13 -16.61 -1.58
N SER A 406 -21.85 -16.97 -0.54
CA SER A 406 -22.27 -18.36 -0.27
C SER A 406 -23.14 -18.90 -1.41
N LEU A 407 -24.11 -18.13 -1.87
CA LEU A 407 -24.97 -18.48 -2.99
C LEU A 407 -24.17 -18.71 -4.29
N ILE A 408 -23.24 -17.81 -4.62
CA ILE A 408 -22.39 -17.95 -5.80
C ILE A 408 -21.50 -19.20 -5.68
N ASN A 409 -21.00 -19.47 -4.51
CA ASN A 409 -20.06 -20.55 -4.25
C ASN A 409 -20.72 -21.95 -4.28
N SER A 410 -21.95 -22.06 -3.81
CA SER A 410 -22.73 -23.29 -3.82
C SER A 410 -23.46 -23.54 -5.13
N ASN A 411 -23.45 -22.62 -6.09
CA ASN A 411 -24.16 -22.75 -7.35
C ASN A 411 -23.56 -23.85 -8.22
N ALA A 412 -24.32 -24.94 -8.41
CA ALA A 412 -23.90 -26.14 -9.15
C ALA A 412 -23.51 -25.80 -10.61
N ALA A 413 -24.35 -25.07 -11.34
CA ALA A 413 -24.06 -24.74 -12.74
C ALA A 413 -22.77 -23.91 -12.90
N ARG A 414 -22.48 -23.04 -11.93
CA ARG A 414 -21.19 -22.31 -11.91
C ARG A 414 -20.01 -23.23 -11.64
N ASN A 415 -20.16 -24.15 -10.68
CA ASN A 415 -19.10 -25.10 -10.36
C ASN A 415 -18.84 -26.05 -11.52
N ASP A 416 -19.88 -26.56 -12.20
CA ASP A 416 -19.76 -27.36 -13.43
C ASP A 416 -19.01 -26.61 -14.53
N MET A 417 -19.32 -25.32 -14.74
CA MET A 417 -18.59 -24.48 -15.70
C MET A 417 -17.10 -24.38 -15.35
N ILE A 418 -16.75 -24.23 -14.08
CA ILE A 418 -15.34 -24.19 -13.63
C ILE A 418 -14.65 -25.52 -13.89
N LEU A 419 -15.33 -26.64 -13.59
CA LEU A 419 -14.82 -28.00 -13.85
C LEU A 419 -14.59 -28.22 -15.35
N ASP A 420 -15.54 -27.84 -16.20
CA ASP A 420 -15.44 -28.01 -17.65
C ASP A 420 -14.33 -27.14 -18.26
N ASP A 421 -14.19 -25.88 -17.86
CA ASP A 421 -13.10 -25.02 -18.28
C ASP A 421 -11.75 -25.58 -17.84
N THR A 422 -11.67 -26.13 -16.62
CA THR A 422 -10.45 -26.77 -16.10
C THR A 422 -10.08 -28.02 -16.90
N ARG A 423 -11.05 -28.91 -17.13
CA ARG A 423 -10.87 -30.11 -17.95
C ARG A 423 -10.39 -29.80 -19.36
N LYS A 424 -10.96 -28.74 -19.96
CA LYS A 424 -10.54 -28.27 -21.27
C LYS A 424 -9.08 -27.82 -21.24
N CYS A 425 -8.67 -27.04 -20.27
CA CYS A 425 -7.29 -26.60 -20.10
C CYS A 425 -6.32 -27.78 -19.93
N VAL A 426 -6.67 -28.77 -19.13
CA VAL A 426 -5.86 -29.99 -18.93
C VAL A 426 -5.71 -30.77 -20.24
N LYS A 427 -6.80 -30.97 -20.99
CA LYS A 427 -6.77 -31.63 -22.31
C LYS A 427 -5.91 -30.89 -23.32
N GLU A 428 -5.80 -29.58 -23.22
CA GLU A 428 -4.93 -28.74 -24.05
C GLU A 428 -3.45 -28.74 -23.55
N GLY A 429 -3.10 -29.55 -22.56
CA GLY A 429 -1.75 -29.67 -22.01
C GLY A 429 -1.36 -28.50 -21.10
N ARG A 430 -2.33 -27.74 -20.59
CA ARG A 430 -2.08 -26.62 -19.66
C ARG A 430 -2.16 -27.10 -18.21
N THR A 431 -1.50 -26.35 -17.34
CA THR A 431 -1.55 -26.54 -15.88
C THR A 431 -2.42 -25.45 -15.23
N PRO A 432 -3.75 -25.65 -15.13
CA PRO A 432 -4.65 -24.64 -14.59
C PRO A 432 -4.48 -24.49 -13.06
N VAL A 433 -4.61 -23.27 -12.58
CA VAL A 433 -4.68 -22.93 -11.14
C VAL A 433 -6.05 -22.33 -10.85
N ILE A 434 -6.79 -22.95 -9.93
CA ILE A 434 -8.11 -22.46 -9.50
C ILE A 434 -7.93 -21.71 -8.18
N LEU A 435 -8.35 -20.44 -8.16
CA LEU A 435 -8.36 -19.64 -6.95
C LEU A 435 -9.80 -19.47 -6.43
N THR A 436 -10.03 -19.87 -5.20
CA THR A 436 -11.31 -19.66 -4.52
C THR A 436 -11.11 -19.11 -3.11
N LYS A 437 -12.09 -18.38 -2.62
CA LYS A 437 -12.12 -17.84 -1.26
C LYS A 437 -12.61 -18.89 -0.23
N TYR A 438 -13.36 -19.90 -0.66
CA TYR A 438 -14.10 -20.80 0.22
C TYR A 438 -13.52 -22.21 0.20
N LYS A 439 -13.28 -22.74 1.40
CA LYS A 439 -12.71 -24.08 1.61
C LYS A 439 -13.59 -25.20 1.05
N GLU A 440 -14.92 -25.09 1.25
CA GLU A 440 -15.87 -26.05 0.73
C GLU A 440 -15.83 -26.16 -0.79
N GLN A 441 -15.73 -25.01 -1.47
CA GLN A 441 -15.60 -25.03 -2.93
C GLN A 441 -14.26 -25.60 -3.38
N ALA A 442 -13.17 -25.30 -2.67
CA ALA A 442 -11.86 -25.86 -2.98
C ALA A 442 -11.88 -27.40 -2.87
N LYS A 443 -12.49 -27.94 -1.82
CA LYS A 443 -12.67 -29.39 -1.63
C LYS A 443 -13.55 -29.98 -2.71
N TYR A 444 -14.70 -29.38 -2.99
CA TYR A 444 -15.62 -29.85 -4.03
C TYR A 444 -14.91 -29.96 -5.39
N LEU A 445 -14.20 -28.93 -5.81
CA LEU A 445 -13.47 -28.91 -7.08
C LEU A 445 -12.31 -29.93 -7.07
N TYR A 446 -11.60 -30.03 -5.97
CA TYR A 446 -10.52 -31.02 -5.79
C TYR A 446 -11.03 -32.45 -5.96
N ASP A 447 -12.13 -32.83 -5.29
CA ASP A 447 -12.71 -34.18 -5.35
C ASP A 447 -13.19 -34.54 -6.77
N HIS A 448 -13.75 -33.56 -7.52
CA HIS A 448 -14.29 -33.78 -8.85
C HIS A 448 -13.23 -33.79 -9.96
N LEU A 449 -12.00 -33.28 -9.69
CA LEU A 449 -10.92 -33.20 -10.68
C LEU A 449 -9.89 -34.34 -10.55
N GLN A 450 -9.97 -35.19 -9.54
CA GLN A 450 -8.99 -36.26 -9.25
C GLN A 450 -8.73 -37.21 -10.42
N LYS A 451 -9.70 -37.37 -11.33
CA LYS A 451 -9.61 -38.28 -12.49
C LYS A 451 -9.23 -37.56 -13.77
N ASP A 452 -9.12 -36.24 -13.73
CA ASP A 452 -8.96 -35.41 -14.93
C ASP A 452 -7.48 -35.02 -15.20
N ALA A 453 -6.58 -35.28 -14.23
CA ALA A 453 -5.15 -35.01 -14.35
C ALA A 453 -4.32 -36.02 -13.53
N ASP A 454 -3.06 -36.24 -13.92
CA ASP A 454 -2.13 -37.12 -13.21
C ASP A 454 -1.85 -36.68 -11.77
N TYR A 455 -1.85 -35.39 -11.55
CA TYR A 455 -1.65 -34.75 -10.25
C TYR A 455 -2.63 -33.62 -10.03
N VAL A 456 -3.36 -33.69 -8.93
CA VAL A 456 -4.24 -32.63 -8.43
C VAL A 456 -3.81 -32.27 -7.02
N PHE A 457 -3.54 -31.00 -6.77
CA PHE A 457 -3.11 -30.50 -5.46
C PHE A 457 -4.12 -29.52 -4.90
N ILE A 458 -4.31 -29.53 -3.58
CA ILE A 458 -5.10 -28.54 -2.86
C ILE A 458 -4.26 -27.89 -1.78
N LEU A 459 -4.27 -26.56 -1.76
CA LEU A 459 -3.62 -25.72 -0.73
C LEU A 459 -4.67 -24.88 -0.02
N TYR A 460 -4.92 -25.14 1.25
CA TYR A 460 -5.86 -24.37 2.06
C TYR A 460 -5.52 -24.43 3.55
N GLY A 461 -6.16 -23.58 4.35
CA GLY A 461 -5.75 -23.31 5.73
C GLY A 461 -5.93 -24.47 6.72
N ASP A 462 -6.63 -25.57 6.34
CA ASP A 462 -6.81 -26.74 7.21
C ASP A 462 -5.72 -27.78 7.02
N ASN A 463 -4.91 -27.68 5.96
CA ASN A 463 -3.75 -28.54 5.79
C ASN A 463 -2.71 -28.23 6.87
N SER A 464 -2.02 -29.26 7.34
CA SER A 464 -0.85 -29.10 8.20
C SER A 464 0.29 -28.38 7.45
N ASP A 465 1.17 -27.71 8.19
CA ASP A 465 2.37 -27.09 7.63
C ASP A 465 3.20 -28.09 6.80
N LYS A 466 3.26 -29.35 7.25
CA LYS A 466 3.98 -30.43 6.57
C LYS A 466 3.36 -30.79 5.22
N GLU A 467 2.03 -30.92 5.15
CA GLU A 467 1.31 -31.19 3.90
C GLU A 467 1.46 -30.06 2.91
N ASN A 468 1.28 -28.81 3.36
CA ASN A 468 1.48 -27.65 2.51
C ASN A 468 2.92 -27.55 1.97
N LEU A 469 3.92 -27.91 2.78
CA LEU A 469 5.32 -27.93 2.38
C LEU A 469 5.58 -29.00 1.31
N ASP A 470 5.02 -30.20 1.48
CA ASP A 470 5.14 -31.28 0.51
C ASP A 470 4.50 -30.93 -0.84
N VAL A 471 3.29 -30.38 -0.82
CA VAL A 471 2.63 -29.86 -2.03
C VAL A 471 3.47 -28.81 -2.73
N ARG A 472 4.01 -27.83 -1.98
CA ARG A 472 4.87 -26.78 -2.54
C ARG A 472 6.16 -27.33 -3.15
N ARG A 473 6.73 -28.39 -2.56
CA ARG A 473 7.92 -29.08 -3.11
C ARG A 473 7.58 -29.73 -4.44
N ARG A 474 6.51 -30.54 -4.48
CA ARG A 474 6.05 -31.25 -5.68
C ARG A 474 5.61 -30.32 -6.82
N LEU A 475 5.17 -29.11 -6.51
CA LEU A 475 4.86 -28.07 -7.52
C LEU A 475 6.13 -27.41 -8.10
N LYS A 476 7.31 -27.60 -7.49
CA LYS A 476 8.59 -27.09 -8.00
C LYS A 476 9.33 -28.13 -8.87
N GLU A 477 9.05 -29.41 -8.67
CA GLU A 477 9.50 -30.54 -9.49
C GLU A 477 8.71 -30.61 -10.81
#